data_62d21cb6e26e68a377a5574cbf8b0c7a
#
_entry.id   62d21cb6e26e68a377a5574cbf8b0c7a
#
_cell.length_a   1.000
_cell.length_b   1.000
_cell.length_c   1.000
_cell.angle_alpha   90.00
_cell.angle_beta   90.00
_cell.angle_gamma   90.00
#
_symmetry.space_group_name_H-M   'P 1'
#
loop_
_entity.id
_entity.type
_entity.pdbx_description
1 polymer ?
#
loop_
_entity_poly.entity_id
_entity_poly.type
_entity_poly.pdbx_seq_one_letter_code
_entity_poly.pdbx_strand_id
1 'polypeptide(L)'
;MARTPGEEGKWFAAAKDAKLYDVALDLAWKSPVDHRTLLCAVDDFAEVQPGFALNCGLLALHWICAGRAYDPTMSEVRAIFDGTMKAGEIAGCKIAAMESVRKLLVSFPEERLVRGALKNVLG
;
A
#
# COMPACT_ATOMS: atom_id res chain seq x y z
N MET A 1 -13.50 0.89 22.66
CA MET A 1 -13.51 -0.56 22.36
C MET A 1 -12.08 -1.06 22.23
N ALA A 2 -11.70 -2.00 23.06
CA ALA A 2 -10.38 -2.60 22.99
C ALA A 2 -10.27 -3.47 21.74
N ARG A 3 -9.19 -3.29 20.98
CA ARG A 3 -8.90 -4.13 19.81
C ARG A 3 -7.66 -4.93 20.08
N THR A 4 -7.69 -6.23 19.76
CA THR A 4 -6.51 -7.04 19.83
C THR A 4 -5.63 -6.79 18.59
N PRO A 5 -4.30 -6.96 18.73
CA PRO A 5 -3.41 -6.83 17.57
C PRO A 5 -3.84 -7.77 16.44
N GLY A 6 -3.90 -7.25 15.22
CA GLY A 6 -4.30 -8.02 14.05
C GLY A 6 -5.77 -7.93 13.67
N GLU A 7 -6.62 -7.35 14.50
CA GLU A 7 -8.04 -7.18 14.16
C GLU A 7 -8.26 -6.09 13.11
N GLU A 8 -7.34 -5.16 12.98
CA GLU A 8 -7.42 -4.07 12.00
C GLU A 8 -7.57 -4.61 10.58
N GLY A 9 -6.91 -5.72 10.27
CA GLY A 9 -7.03 -6.37 8.97
C GLY A 9 -8.46 -6.83 8.68
N LYS A 10 -9.15 -7.33 9.70
CA LYS A 10 -10.55 -7.76 9.59
C LYS A 10 -11.47 -6.56 9.38
N TRP A 11 -11.24 -5.49 10.13
CA TRP A 11 -12.04 -4.27 9.99
C TRP A 11 -11.81 -3.61 8.63
N PHE A 12 -10.56 -3.62 8.14
CA PHE A 12 -10.24 -3.14 6.80
C PHE A 12 -11.01 -3.94 5.75
N ALA A 13 -10.97 -5.27 5.81
CA ALA A 13 -11.65 -6.14 4.87
C ALA A 13 -13.17 -5.93 4.91
N ALA A 14 -13.74 -5.83 6.11
CA ALA A 14 -15.17 -5.59 6.27
C ALA A 14 -15.60 -4.24 5.68
N ALA A 15 -14.82 -3.19 5.93
CA ALA A 15 -15.11 -1.86 5.38
C ALA A 15 -14.98 -1.86 3.86
N LYS A 16 -13.97 -2.54 3.32
CA LYS A 16 -13.77 -2.70 1.88
C LYS A 16 -14.97 -3.41 1.23
N ASP A 17 -15.41 -4.51 1.82
CA ASP A 17 -16.54 -5.29 1.29
C ASP A 17 -17.84 -4.51 1.35
N ALA A 18 -17.99 -3.64 2.34
CA ALA A 18 -19.14 -2.76 2.46
C ALA A 18 -19.03 -1.51 1.58
N LYS A 19 -17.97 -1.40 0.79
CA LYS A 19 -17.66 -0.24 -0.08
C LYS A 19 -17.42 1.05 0.70
N LEU A 20 -17.00 0.95 1.94
CA LEU A 20 -16.64 2.08 2.79
C LEU A 20 -15.12 2.34 2.65
N TYR A 21 -14.70 2.74 1.45
CA TYR A 21 -13.28 2.87 1.09
C TYR A 21 -12.53 3.88 1.97
N ASP A 22 -13.14 5.02 2.27
CA ASP A 22 -12.53 6.03 3.12
C ASP A 22 -12.32 5.50 4.54
N VAL A 23 -13.28 4.75 5.06
CA VAL A 23 -13.18 4.11 6.38
C VAL A 23 -12.07 3.07 6.37
N ALA A 24 -12.01 2.26 5.32
CA ALA A 24 -10.97 1.23 5.18
C ALA A 24 -9.57 1.86 5.19
N LEU A 25 -9.37 2.92 4.43
CA LEU A 25 -8.08 3.62 4.37
C LEU A 25 -7.72 4.25 5.70
N ASP A 26 -8.70 4.85 6.39
CA ASP A 26 -8.48 5.44 7.71
C ASP A 26 -8.02 4.39 8.73
N LEU A 27 -8.67 3.23 8.72
CA LEU A 27 -8.27 2.11 9.59
C LEU A 27 -6.86 1.62 9.25
N ALA A 28 -6.55 1.53 7.96
CA ALA A 28 -5.23 1.07 7.52
C ALA A 28 -4.11 2.06 7.85
N TRP A 29 -4.42 3.37 7.93
CA TRP A 29 -3.44 4.37 8.36
C TRP A 29 -3.23 4.38 9.88
N LYS A 30 -4.26 4.04 10.65
CA LYS A 30 -4.19 4.04 12.11
C LYS A 30 -3.45 2.85 12.68
N SER A 31 -3.53 1.70 12.01
CA SER A 31 -2.90 0.48 12.49
C SER A 31 -2.36 -0.33 11.32
N PRO A 32 -1.21 -0.99 11.49
CA PRO A 32 -0.63 -1.78 10.40
C PRO A 32 -1.57 -2.86 9.90
N VAL A 33 -1.75 -2.91 8.59
CA VAL A 33 -2.47 -3.98 7.90
C VAL A 33 -1.44 -4.78 7.13
N ASP A 34 -1.61 -6.10 7.09
CA ASP A 34 -0.69 -6.98 6.36
C ASP A 34 -0.53 -6.48 4.92
N HIS A 35 0.71 -6.32 4.46
CA HIS A 35 1.00 -5.84 3.12
C HIS A 35 0.41 -6.74 2.04
N ARG A 36 0.23 -8.02 2.32
CA ARG A 36 -0.41 -8.97 1.39
C ARG A 36 -1.89 -8.68 1.23
N THR A 37 -2.55 -8.31 2.32
CA THR A 37 -3.97 -7.88 2.29
C THR A 37 -4.11 -6.61 1.45
N LEU A 38 -3.21 -5.67 1.63
CA LEU A 38 -3.21 -4.42 0.87
C LEU A 38 -2.89 -4.67 -0.61
N LEU A 39 -1.97 -5.60 -0.90
CA LEU A 39 -1.66 -5.97 -2.28
C LEU A 39 -2.86 -6.59 -2.99
N CYS A 40 -3.60 -7.47 -2.30
CA CYS A 40 -4.83 -8.03 -2.84
C CYS A 40 -5.84 -6.93 -3.16
N ALA A 41 -5.95 -5.93 -2.30
CA ALA A 41 -6.84 -4.79 -2.55
C ALA A 41 -6.39 -3.97 -3.76
N VAL A 42 -5.07 -3.78 -3.94
CA VAL A 42 -4.54 -3.11 -5.12
C VAL A 42 -4.95 -3.84 -6.38
N ASP A 43 -4.75 -5.16 -6.42
CA ASP A 43 -5.08 -5.97 -7.60
C ASP A 43 -6.57 -5.99 -7.89
N ASP A 44 -7.39 -6.13 -6.85
CA ASP A 44 -8.84 -6.23 -6.98
C ASP A 44 -9.49 -4.92 -7.43
N PHE A 45 -8.94 -3.79 -7.02
CA PHE A 45 -9.57 -2.49 -7.21
C PHE A 45 -8.86 -1.55 -8.19
N ALA A 46 -7.72 -1.96 -8.75
CA ALA A 46 -6.94 -1.11 -9.66
C ALA A 46 -7.77 -0.58 -10.84
N GLU A 47 -8.69 -1.38 -11.37
CA GLU A 47 -9.53 -0.99 -12.51
C GLU A 47 -10.88 -0.43 -12.10
N VAL A 48 -11.41 -0.85 -10.94
CA VAL A 48 -12.76 -0.50 -10.48
C VAL A 48 -12.73 0.75 -9.60
N GLN A 49 -11.77 0.82 -8.68
CA GLN A 49 -11.59 1.94 -7.76
C GLN A 49 -10.11 2.30 -7.70
N PRO A 50 -9.56 2.90 -8.78
CA PRO A 50 -8.12 3.13 -8.87
C PRO A 50 -7.57 4.04 -7.77
N GLY A 51 -8.32 5.04 -7.32
CA GLY A 51 -7.90 5.88 -6.22
C GLY A 51 -7.72 5.11 -4.91
N PHE A 52 -8.65 4.21 -4.62
CA PHE A 52 -8.56 3.34 -3.44
C PHE A 52 -7.37 2.39 -3.57
N ALA A 53 -7.23 1.74 -4.72
CA ALA A 53 -6.12 0.82 -4.98
C ALA A 53 -4.76 1.52 -4.85
N LEU A 54 -4.64 2.71 -5.41
CA LEU A 54 -3.44 3.53 -5.31
C LEU A 54 -3.06 3.77 -3.86
N ASN A 55 -4.01 4.19 -3.04
CA ASN A 55 -3.77 4.45 -1.62
C ASN A 55 -3.43 3.17 -0.86
N CYS A 56 -4.05 2.05 -1.19
CA CYS A 56 -3.70 0.75 -0.58
C CYS A 56 -2.24 0.38 -0.88
N GLY A 57 -1.79 0.62 -2.12
CA GLY A 57 -0.41 0.37 -2.51
C GLY A 57 0.58 1.25 -1.74
N LEU A 58 0.28 2.54 -1.64
CA LEU A 58 1.13 3.47 -0.89
C LEU A 58 1.19 3.09 0.60
N LEU A 59 0.06 2.68 1.17
CA LEU A 59 0.00 2.20 2.56
C LEU A 59 0.85 0.94 2.76
N ALA A 60 0.77 -0.01 1.83
CA ALA A 60 1.56 -1.23 1.91
C ALA A 60 3.05 -0.91 1.93
N LEU A 61 3.51 -0.02 1.04
CA LEU A 61 4.90 0.40 1.00
C LEU A 61 5.29 1.15 2.29
N HIS A 62 4.39 1.99 2.80
CA HIS A 62 4.61 2.72 4.04
C HIS A 62 4.87 1.76 5.21
N TRP A 63 4.01 0.76 5.40
CA TRP A 63 4.17 -0.18 6.51
C TRP A 63 5.41 -1.07 6.35
N ILE A 64 5.77 -1.42 5.11
CA ILE A 64 7.02 -2.15 4.85
C ILE A 64 8.22 -1.29 5.26
N CYS A 65 8.25 -0.02 4.84
CA CYS A 65 9.32 0.91 5.20
C CYS A 65 9.39 1.16 6.71
N ALA A 66 8.23 1.20 7.37
CA ALA A 66 8.16 1.41 8.81
C ALA A 66 8.53 0.15 9.64
N GLY A 67 8.80 -0.97 8.97
CA GLY A 67 9.16 -2.21 9.64
C GLY A 67 7.98 -2.94 10.27
N ARG A 68 6.77 -2.64 9.82
CA ARG A 68 5.53 -3.23 10.38
C ARG A 68 4.96 -4.37 9.53
N ALA A 69 5.58 -4.67 8.39
CA ALA A 69 5.16 -5.77 7.55
C ALA A 69 5.85 -7.06 8.00
N TYR A 70 5.14 -8.17 7.92
CA TYR A 70 5.69 -9.47 8.29
C TYR A 70 6.41 -10.09 7.09
N ASP A 71 7.73 -10.23 7.23
CA ASP A 71 8.60 -10.91 6.26
C ASP A 71 8.35 -10.52 4.79
N PRO A 72 8.39 -9.22 4.46
CA PRO A 72 8.16 -8.78 3.08
C PRO A 72 9.33 -9.21 2.17
N THR A 73 9.00 -9.54 0.91
CA THR A 73 10.00 -9.93 -0.09
C THR A 73 10.12 -8.85 -1.18
N MET A 74 11.24 -8.86 -1.91
CA MET A 74 11.42 -7.95 -3.04
C MET A 74 10.35 -8.15 -4.11
N SER A 75 9.94 -9.40 -4.35
CA SER A 75 8.86 -9.71 -5.30
C SER A 75 7.55 -9.07 -4.89
N GLU A 76 7.23 -9.12 -3.60
CA GLU A 76 6.03 -8.49 -3.07
C GLU A 76 6.08 -6.97 -3.19
N VAL A 77 7.23 -6.37 -2.90
CA VAL A 77 7.42 -4.91 -3.06
C VAL A 77 7.22 -4.51 -4.52
N ARG A 78 7.81 -5.25 -5.46
CA ARG A 78 7.65 -4.97 -6.89
C ARG A 78 6.20 -5.10 -7.33
N ALA A 79 5.51 -6.15 -6.88
CA ALA A 79 4.10 -6.37 -7.20
C ALA A 79 3.23 -5.22 -6.67
N ILE A 80 3.49 -4.76 -5.46
CA ILE A 80 2.79 -3.63 -4.86
C ILE A 80 3.05 -2.36 -5.67
N PHE A 81 4.30 -2.10 -6.02
CA PHE A 81 4.68 -0.93 -6.81
C PHE A 81 4.02 -0.96 -8.18
N ASP A 82 4.11 -2.10 -8.90
CA ASP A 82 3.53 -2.23 -10.23
C ASP A 82 2.02 -2.02 -10.21
N GLY A 83 1.33 -2.59 -9.22
CA GLY A 83 -0.11 -2.39 -9.05
C GLY A 83 -0.47 -0.95 -8.71
N THR A 84 0.35 -0.30 -7.89
CA THR A 84 0.16 1.11 -7.52
C THR A 84 0.33 2.02 -8.75
N MET A 85 1.33 1.75 -9.57
CA MET A 85 1.55 2.52 -10.80
C MET A 85 0.43 2.29 -11.80
N LYS A 86 -0.07 1.06 -11.94
CA LYS A 86 -1.20 0.74 -12.80
C LYS A 86 -2.44 1.52 -12.34
N ALA A 87 -2.74 1.50 -11.05
CA ALA A 87 -3.87 2.24 -10.49
C ALA A 87 -3.71 3.75 -10.71
N GLY A 88 -2.51 4.26 -10.50
CA GLY A 88 -2.20 5.67 -10.75
C GLY A 88 -2.39 6.05 -12.20
N GLU A 89 -2.01 5.19 -13.13
CA GLU A 89 -2.19 5.41 -14.57
C GLU A 89 -3.68 5.47 -14.92
N ILE A 90 -4.47 4.51 -14.41
CA ILE A 90 -5.92 4.47 -14.65
C ILE A 90 -6.60 5.71 -14.04
N ALA A 91 -6.15 6.14 -12.86
CA ALA A 91 -6.70 7.33 -12.20
C ALA A 91 -6.19 8.65 -12.82
N GLY A 92 -5.22 8.59 -13.72
CA GLY A 92 -4.64 9.78 -14.35
C GLY A 92 -3.65 10.52 -13.46
N CYS A 93 -3.07 9.88 -12.47
CA CYS A 93 -2.14 10.52 -11.52
C CYS A 93 -0.86 9.72 -11.29
N LYS A 94 -0.37 9.05 -12.33
CA LYS A 94 0.82 8.20 -12.23
C LYS A 94 2.06 8.97 -11.72
N ILE A 95 2.25 10.18 -12.20
CA ILE A 95 3.40 11.01 -11.80
C ILE A 95 3.32 11.34 -10.30
N ALA A 96 2.13 11.74 -9.84
CA ALA A 96 1.91 12.03 -8.42
C ALA A 96 2.12 10.78 -7.56
N ALA A 97 1.69 9.62 -8.03
CA ALA A 97 1.90 8.34 -7.34
C ALA A 97 3.39 8.04 -7.22
N MET A 98 4.14 8.21 -8.29
CA MET A 98 5.59 7.97 -8.29
C MET A 98 6.30 8.93 -7.32
N GLU A 99 5.91 10.20 -7.31
CA GLU A 99 6.46 11.17 -6.37
C GLU A 99 6.14 10.81 -4.92
N SER A 100 4.95 10.29 -4.66
CA SER A 100 4.58 9.82 -3.32
C SER A 100 5.48 8.68 -2.85
N VAL A 101 5.82 7.75 -3.75
CA VAL A 101 6.75 6.66 -3.43
C VAL A 101 8.15 7.22 -3.13
N ARG A 102 8.62 8.18 -3.91
CA ARG A 102 9.91 8.82 -3.68
C ARG A 102 9.96 9.54 -2.34
N LYS A 103 8.91 10.26 -1.99
CA LYS A 103 8.81 10.94 -0.69
C LYS A 103 8.83 9.95 0.45
N LEU A 104 8.19 8.82 0.27
CA LEU A 104 8.19 7.74 1.25
C LEU A 104 9.62 7.25 1.50
N LEU A 105 10.38 7.02 0.44
CA LEU A 105 11.77 6.59 0.56
C LEU A 105 12.66 7.65 1.22
N VAL A 106 12.38 8.93 0.98
CA VAL A 106 13.10 10.02 1.65
C VAL A 106 12.79 10.01 3.15
N SER A 107 11.55 9.69 3.53
CA SER A 107 11.14 9.60 4.94
C SER A 107 11.77 8.41 5.67
N PHE A 108 12.17 7.37 4.94
CA PHE A 108 12.78 6.17 5.50
C PHE A 108 14.14 5.91 4.81
N PRO A 109 15.16 6.77 5.07
CA PRO A 109 16.43 6.69 4.33
C PRO A 109 17.24 5.42 4.58
N GLU A 110 16.97 4.73 5.67
CA GLU A 110 17.68 3.50 6.02
C GLU A 110 16.98 2.24 5.50
N GLU A 111 15.81 2.38 4.92
CA GLU A 111 15.07 1.25 4.36
C GLU A 111 15.78 0.73 3.11
N ARG A 112 16.13 -0.55 3.10
CA ARG A 112 16.91 -1.16 2.02
C ARG A 112 16.09 -2.06 1.10
N LEU A 113 15.08 -2.73 1.64
CA LEU A 113 14.28 -3.68 0.86
C LEU A 113 13.52 -2.98 -0.27
N VAL A 114 12.78 -1.93 0.07
CA VAL A 114 12.00 -1.17 -0.91
C VAL A 114 12.93 -0.46 -1.89
N ARG A 115 14.00 0.16 -1.40
CA ARG A 115 14.98 0.81 -2.26
C ARG A 115 15.62 -0.16 -3.24
N GLY A 116 16.03 -1.34 -2.75
CA GLY A 116 16.63 -2.37 -3.59
C GLY A 116 15.66 -2.90 -4.64
N ALA A 117 14.42 -3.14 -4.25
CA ALA A 117 13.39 -3.65 -5.16
C ALA A 117 13.03 -2.64 -6.25
N LEU A 118 13.06 -1.33 -5.94
CA LEU A 118 12.63 -0.27 -6.86
C LEU A 118 13.79 0.52 -7.49
N LYS A 119 15.01 0.10 -7.24
CA LYS A 119 16.21 0.81 -7.71
C LYS A 119 16.19 1.09 -9.21
N ASN A 120 15.84 0.11 -10.02
CA ASN A 120 15.85 0.22 -11.48
C ASN A 120 14.64 0.98 -12.05
N VAL A 121 13.58 1.13 -11.29
CA VAL A 121 12.35 1.79 -11.77
C VAL A 121 12.23 3.24 -11.31
N LEU A 122 12.87 3.61 -10.21
CA LEU A 122 12.88 4.99 -9.73
C LEU A 122 14.12 5.77 -10.17
N GLY A 123 15.08 5.07 -10.70
CA GLY A 123 16.34 5.65 -11.11
C GLY A 123 17.22 5.96 -9.95
#